data_d5837f2b503878386b256831e54a72ab
#
_entry.id   d5837f2b503878386b256831e54a72ab
#
_cell.length_a   1.000
_cell.length_b   1.000
_cell.length_c   1.000
_cell.angle_alpha   90.00
_cell.angle_beta   90.00
_cell.angle_gamma   90.00
#
_symmetry.space_group_name_H-M   'P 1'
#
loop_
_entity.id
_entity.type
_entity.pdbx_description
1 polymer ?
#
loop_
_entity_poly.entity_id
_entity_poly.type
_entity_poly.pdbx_seq_one_letter_code
_entity_poly.pdbx_strand_id
1 'polypeptide(L)'
;MAYIYENGKFTEYQIRSREEAASPLRVLQIVPSICRGDVISNDALEIYKELADHRIQTHIYAEHIGIGISSRRVSPLLNLPKLRKEDIVIYHMTTESGMYEYIRRIKKEYGCEIIFRYHSITPAQYFRPFSEDMADQCSRGLKEAEAIRDIPTEVLALSDHDRKQLRSMGYTCPIMILPPLVSLAEYSIEPAPSVLKEYPPYTHTNLLYVGQMIPHKRIERLMELYDVYCHTKDPDARLFLVGSISEVPEYYTYLEEYRKKLGYKENQIIMTGHVAFNEMIAYYRIADAFVCMSEEEGFGMALVEAMFYHVPVVAYESGAVPETLGGSGVLLPTCKPDEIAEVLDSVIRNPATREQIITGQLRRVESFIESKPRRELIRVLESIQK
;
A
#
# COMPACT_ATOMS: atom_id res chain seq x y z
N MET A 1 -6.28 -23.98 -4.77
CA MET A 1 -4.93 -24.42 -4.44
C MET A 1 -4.29 -23.29 -3.66
N ALA A 2 -3.76 -23.56 -2.50
CA ALA A 2 -3.01 -22.57 -1.70
C ALA A 2 -1.55 -22.99 -1.70
N TYR A 3 -0.64 -22.02 -1.66
CA TYR A 3 0.79 -22.26 -1.57
C TYR A 3 1.29 -21.83 -0.20
N ILE A 4 2.09 -22.67 0.45
CA ILE A 4 2.82 -22.32 1.67
C ILE A 4 4.30 -22.19 1.30
N TYR A 5 4.93 -21.13 1.79
CA TYR A 5 6.35 -20.90 1.65
C TYR A 5 7.05 -21.40 2.93
N GLU A 6 7.83 -22.47 2.81
CA GLU A 6 8.67 -23.02 3.89
C GLU A 6 10.04 -23.37 3.35
N ASN A 7 11.09 -23.02 4.08
CA ASN A 7 12.49 -23.37 3.77
C ASN A 7 12.96 -22.95 2.35
N GLY A 8 12.55 -21.76 1.89
CA GLY A 8 12.99 -21.21 0.60
C GLY A 8 12.27 -21.80 -0.63
N LYS A 9 11.17 -22.53 -0.45
CA LYS A 9 10.39 -23.12 -1.55
C LYS A 9 8.88 -22.94 -1.34
N PHE A 10 8.17 -22.69 -2.45
CA PHE A 10 6.71 -22.74 -2.46
C PHE A 10 6.26 -24.21 -2.53
N THR A 11 5.47 -24.65 -1.56
CA THR A 11 4.85 -25.97 -1.56
C THR A 11 3.35 -25.84 -1.78
N GLU A 12 2.85 -26.57 -2.74
CA GLU A 12 1.41 -26.63 -3.05
C GLU A 12 0.67 -27.34 -1.91
N TYR A 13 -0.31 -26.68 -1.31
CA TYR A 13 -1.14 -27.26 -0.27
C TYR A 13 -2.46 -27.74 -0.84
N GLN A 14 -2.69 -29.04 -0.82
CA GLN A 14 -4.00 -29.62 -1.10
C GLN A 14 -4.91 -29.35 0.12
N ILE A 15 -5.89 -28.45 -0.08
CA ILE A 15 -6.97 -28.28 0.89
C ILE A 15 -7.74 -29.61 0.95
N ARG A 16 -7.62 -30.33 2.06
CA ARG A 16 -8.45 -31.53 2.29
C ARG A 16 -9.92 -31.12 2.21
N SER A 17 -10.63 -31.73 1.28
CA SER A 17 -12.09 -31.61 1.16
C SER A 17 -12.75 -32.20 2.41
N ARG A 18 -13.03 -31.35 3.39
CA ARG A 18 -14.14 -31.62 4.32
C ARG A 18 -15.43 -31.17 3.63
N GLU A 19 -16.37 -32.03 3.47
CA GLU A 19 -17.77 -31.72 3.18
C GLU A 19 -18.37 -31.05 4.44
N GLU A 20 -17.97 -29.78 4.69
CA GLU A 20 -18.66 -28.94 5.65
C GLU A 20 -19.68 -28.10 4.87
N ALA A 21 -20.90 -27.99 5.41
CA ALA A 21 -21.93 -27.13 4.85
C ALA A 21 -21.39 -25.71 4.67
N ALA A 22 -21.80 -25.03 3.61
CA ALA A 22 -21.42 -23.62 3.39
C ALA A 22 -21.77 -22.81 4.64
N SER A 23 -20.87 -21.93 5.09
CA SER A 23 -21.11 -21.05 6.22
C SER A 23 -22.40 -20.24 5.99
N PRO A 24 -23.31 -20.13 6.98
CA PRO A 24 -24.46 -19.25 6.88
C PRO A 24 -24.07 -17.77 6.81
N LEU A 25 -22.83 -17.45 7.13
CA LEU A 25 -22.27 -16.10 7.11
C LEU A 25 -22.16 -15.56 5.68
N ARG A 26 -22.72 -14.38 5.47
CA ARG A 26 -22.54 -13.60 4.24
C ARG A 26 -21.83 -12.29 4.54
N VAL A 27 -20.69 -12.08 3.88
CA VAL A 27 -19.87 -10.88 4.03
C VAL A 27 -19.78 -10.17 2.69
N LEU A 28 -20.29 -8.96 2.60
CA LEU A 28 -20.31 -8.14 1.38
C LEU A 28 -19.37 -6.96 1.55
N GLN A 29 -18.58 -6.69 0.52
CA GLN A 29 -17.67 -5.56 0.53
C GLN A 29 -18.24 -4.41 -0.30
N ILE A 30 -18.14 -3.20 0.20
CA ILE A 30 -18.52 -1.96 -0.51
C ILE A 30 -17.27 -1.11 -0.66
N VAL A 31 -16.93 -0.81 -1.90
CA VAL A 31 -15.72 -0.07 -2.28
C VAL A 31 -16.13 1.14 -3.13
N PRO A 32 -15.65 2.36 -2.86
CA PRO A 32 -15.95 3.51 -3.72
C PRO A 32 -15.49 3.31 -5.17
N SER A 33 -14.27 2.82 -5.35
CA SER A 33 -13.70 2.52 -6.66
C SER A 33 -12.87 1.26 -6.62
N ILE A 34 -12.86 0.50 -7.72
CA ILE A 34 -12.00 -0.68 -7.87
C ILE A 34 -11.34 -0.69 -9.25
N CYS A 35 -10.02 -0.71 -9.27
CA CYS A 35 -9.21 -0.72 -10.49
C CYS A 35 -7.95 -1.58 -10.33
N ARG A 36 -7.28 -1.90 -11.44
CA ARG A 36 -6.03 -2.67 -11.39
C ARG A 36 -4.86 -1.80 -10.92
N GLY A 37 -3.98 -2.39 -10.11
CA GLY A 37 -2.75 -1.75 -9.66
C GLY A 37 -2.93 -0.77 -8.51
N ASP A 38 -4.15 -0.63 -7.98
CA ASP A 38 -4.46 0.17 -6.80
C ASP A 38 -4.42 -0.69 -5.54
N VAL A 39 -3.78 -0.21 -4.49
CA VAL A 39 -3.58 -0.92 -3.22
C VAL A 39 -4.91 -1.25 -2.54
N ILE A 40 -5.88 -0.34 -2.57
CA ILE A 40 -7.20 -0.52 -1.96
C ILE A 40 -7.97 -1.64 -2.68
N SER A 41 -7.94 -1.61 -4.01
CA SER A 41 -8.55 -2.62 -4.86
C SER A 41 -7.94 -3.99 -4.66
N ASN A 42 -6.61 -4.07 -4.55
CA ASN A 42 -5.90 -5.32 -4.29
C ASN A 42 -6.26 -5.88 -2.91
N ASP A 43 -6.32 -5.04 -1.87
CA ASP A 43 -6.73 -5.44 -0.53
C ASP A 43 -8.16 -6.01 -0.52
N ALA A 44 -9.12 -5.33 -1.19
CA ALA A 44 -10.50 -5.82 -1.31
C ALA A 44 -10.59 -7.17 -2.05
N LEU A 45 -9.79 -7.35 -3.10
CA LEU A 45 -9.74 -8.61 -3.86
C LEU A 45 -9.10 -9.75 -3.06
N GLU A 46 -8.08 -9.47 -2.25
CA GLU A 46 -7.47 -10.47 -1.37
C GLU A 46 -8.39 -10.83 -0.20
N ILE A 47 -9.10 -9.85 0.40
CA ILE A 47 -10.17 -10.13 1.37
C ILE A 47 -11.25 -11.02 0.73
N TYR A 48 -11.71 -10.70 -0.48
CA TYR A 48 -12.67 -11.55 -1.20
C TYR A 48 -12.17 -12.98 -1.35
N LYS A 49 -10.92 -13.17 -1.74
CA LYS A 49 -10.30 -14.47 -1.94
C LYS A 49 -10.23 -15.26 -0.63
N GLU A 50 -9.78 -14.61 0.45
CA GLU A 50 -9.69 -15.22 1.78
C GLU A 50 -11.07 -15.70 2.27
N LEU A 51 -12.10 -14.87 2.10
CA LEU A 51 -13.47 -15.23 2.46
C LEU A 51 -14.00 -16.41 1.64
N ALA A 52 -13.74 -16.40 0.32
CA ALA A 52 -14.14 -17.47 -0.58
C ALA A 52 -13.43 -18.81 -0.26
N ASP A 53 -12.14 -18.76 0.08
CA ASP A 53 -11.34 -19.92 0.49
C ASP A 53 -11.90 -20.56 1.79
N HIS A 54 -12.47 -19.73 2.68
CA HIS A 54 -13.17 -20.17 3.89
C HIS A 54 -14.64 -20.49 3.66
N ARG A 55 -15.10 -20.56 2.38
CA ARG A 55 -16.51 -20.85 2.00
C ARG A 55 -17.53 -19.86 2.55
N ILE A 56 -17.10 -18.66 2.89
CA ILE A 56 -17.99 -17.55 3.29
C ILE A 56 -18.59 -16.97 2.01
N GLN A 57 -19.91 -16.81 1.98
CA GLN A 57 -20.57 -16.17 0.85
C GLN A 57 -20.15 -14.69 0.80
N THR A 58 -19.46 -14.30 -0.29
CA THR A 58 -18.90 -12.95 -0.41
C THR A 58 -19.01 -12.39 -1.83
N HIS A 59 -19.10 -11.07 -1.93
CA HIS A 59 -19.05 -10.34 -3.20
C HIS A 59 -18.62 -8.88 -2.95
N ILE A 60 -18.04 -8.24 -3.96
CA ILE A 60 -17.63 -6.84 -3.91
C ILE A 60 -18.61 -6.00 -4.72
N TYR A 61 -19.06 -4.90 -4.15
CA TYR A 61 -19.90 -3.89 -4.80
C TYR A 61 -19.18 -2.57 -4.86
N ALA A 62 -19.04 -2.00 -6.06
CA ALA A 62 -18.29 -0.76 -6.28
C ALA A 62 -19.14 0.29 -6.99
N GLU A 63 -18.96 1.56 -6.64
CA GLU A 63 -19.58 2.67 -7.35
C GLU A 63 -18.91 2.85 -8.73
N HIS A 64 -17.56 2.77 -8.75
CA HIS A 64 -16.78 2.86 -9.98
C HIS A 64 -15.97 1.59 -10.20
N ILE A 65 -16.10 1.00 -11.39
CA ILE A 65 -15.40 -0.23 -11.77
C ILE A 65 -14.50 0.04 -12.96
N GLY A 66 -13.20 -0.10 -12.76
CA GLY A 66 -12.19 0.06 -13.80
C GLY A 66 -12.20 -1.06 -14.84
N ILE A 67 -11.58 -0.79 -15.97
CA ILE A 67 -11.48 -1.74 -17.08
C ILE A 67 -10.69 -2.99 -16.67
N GLY A 68 -11.19 -4.16 -17.07
CA GLY A 68 -10.50 -5.44 -16.85
C GLY A 68 -10.70 -6.05 -15.47
N ILE A 69 -11.59 -5.50 -14.63
CA ILE A 69 -12.03 -6.11 -13.38
C ILE A 69 -13.07 -7.20 -13.67
N SER A 70 -12.94 -8.36 -13.02
CA SER A 70 -13.80 -9.52 -13.26
C SER A 70 -15.21 -9.33 -12.66
N SER A 71 -16.23 -9.37 -13.50
CA SER A 71 -17.65 -9.33 -13.09
C SER A 71 -18.09 -10.53 -12.23
N ARG A 72 -17.28 -11.58 -12.13
CA ARG A 72 -17.57 -12.70 -11.22
C ARG A 72 -17.36 -12.35 -9.75
N ARG A 73 -16.52 -11.35 -9.43
CA ARG A 73 -16.15 -10.95 -8.09
C ARG A 73 -16.69 -9.58 -7.71
N VAL A 74 -16.92 -8.73 -8.71
CA VAL A 74 -17.28 -7.34 -8.54
C VAL A 74 -18.52 -7.01 -9.35
N SER A 75 -19.46 -6.31 -8.75
CA SER A 75 -20.67 -5.78 -9.39
C SER A 75 -20.85 -4.29 -9.09
N PRO A 76 -21.57 -3.56 -9.95
CA PRO A 76 -21.97 -2.18 -9.63
C PRO A 76 -22.72 -2.12 -8.30
N LEU A 77 -22.50 -1.06 -7.53
CA LEU A 77 -23.16 -0.84 -6.24
C LEU A 77 -24.68 -0.89 -6.33
N LEU A 78 -25.26 -0.46 -7.45
CA LEU A 78 -26.71 -0.53 -7.72
C LEU A 78 -27.28 -1.97 -7.69
N ASN A 79 -26.42 -2.96 -7.86
CA ASN A 79 -26.79 -4.37 -7.82
C ASN A 79 -26.63 -4.99 -6.41
N LEU A 80 -26.37 -4.16 -5.38
CA LEU A 80 -26.31 -4.65 -4.00
C LEU A 80 -27.64 -5.32 -3.64
N PRO A 81 -27.63 -6.60 -3.23
CA PRO A 81 -28.86 -7.30 -2.91
C PRO A 81 -29.46 -6.74 -1.62
N LYS A 82 -30.74 -7.04 -1.39
CA LYS A 82 -31.33 -6.75 -0.09
C LYS A 82 -30.53 -7.42 1.02
N LEU A 83 -30.08 -6.60 1.97
CA LEU A 83 -29.28 -7.05 3.11
C LEU A 83 -30.19 -7.71 4.15
N ARG A 84 -29.59 -8.64 4.91
CA ARG A 84 -30.21 -9.29 6.08
C ARG A 84 -29.54 -8.75 7.34
N LYS A 85 -30.19 -8.88 8.47
CA LYS A 85 -29.62 -8.45 9.75
C LYS A 85 -28.33 -9.20 10.10
N GLU A 86 -28.24 -10.45 9.68
CA GLU A 86 -27.10 -11.34 9.92
C GLU A 86 -25.93 -11.13 8.96
N ASP A 87 -26.09 -10.28 7.95
CA ASP A 87 -25.02 -9.97 7.02
C ASP A 87 -23.98 -9.05 7.68
N ILE A 88 -22.73 -9.21 7.23
CA ILE A 88 -21.65 -8.28 7.55
C ILE A 88 -21.32 -7.49 6.30
N VAL A 89 -21.22 -6.17 6.42
CA VAL A 89 -20.77 -5.28 5.36
C VAL A 89 -19.40 -4.73 5.73
N ILE A 90 -18.39 -5.00 4.88
CA ILE A 90 -17.06 -4.35 4.97
C ILE A 90 -17.09 -3.13 4.05
N TYR A 91 -17.05 -1.94 4.63
CA TYR A 91 -16.94 -0.69 3.88
C TYR A 91 -15.49 -0.23 3.83
N HIS A 92 -14.93 -0.15 2.61
CA HIS A 92 -13.59 0.38 2.37
C HIS A 92 -13.63 1.89 2.37
N MET A 93 -13.21 2.48 3.48
CA MET A 93 -13.20 3.92 3.70
C MET A 93 -11.90 4.52 3.16
N THR A 94 -12.05 5.46 2.23
CA THR A 94 -10.96 6.15 1.53
C THR A 94 -11.14 7.66 1.63
N THR A 95 -10.27 8.43 0.95
CA THR A 95 -10.49 9.86 0.73
C THR A 95 -11.87 10.08 0.11
N GLU A 96 -12.48 11.22 0.33
CA GLU A 96 -13.87 11.58 0.00
C GLU A 96 -14.57 10.63 -0.98
N SER A 97 -15.52 9.86 -0.49
CA SER A 97 -16.29 8.92 -1.32
C SER A 97 -17.75 9.34 -1.53
N GLY A 98 -18.23 10.30 -0.72
CA GLY A 98 -19.64 10.68 -0.69
C GLY A 98 -20.60 9.58 -0.21
N MET A 99 -20.05 8.43 0.26
CA MET A 99 -20.84 7.23 0.60
C MET A 99 -21.31 7.19 2.05
N TYR A 100 -20.89 8.14 2.89
CA TYR A 100 -21.20 8.08 4.33
C TYR A 100 -22.71 8.03 4.64
N GLU A 101 -23.53 8.79 3.93
CA GLU A 101 -24.99 8.76 4.08
C GLU A 101 -25.60 7.43 3.61
N TYR A 102 -25.01 6.83 2.56
CA TYR A 102 -25.42 5.52 2.07
C TYR A 102 -25.13 4.43 3.13
N ILE A 103 -23.95 4.44 3.74
CA ILE A 103 -23.55 3.50 4.79
C ILE A 103 -24.41 3.70 6.04
N ARG A 104 -24.69 4.94 6.45
CA ARG A 104 -25.60 5.28 7.54
C ARG A 104 -26.99 4.71 7.29
N ARG A 105 -27.52 4.87 6.07
CA ARG A 105 -28.81 4.32 5.67
C ARG A 105 -28.83 2.80 5.73
N ILE A 106 -27.80 2.11 5.26
CA ILE A 106 -27.68 0.65 5.36
C ILE A 106 -27.80 0.21 6.83
N LYS A 107 -27.04 0.80 7.74
CA LYS A 107 -27.09 0.44 9.17
C LYS A 107 -28.50 0.65 9.74
N LYS A 108 -29.13 1.78 9.42
CA LYS A 108 -30.46 2.12 9.91
C LYS A 108 -31.57 1.21 9.35
N GLU A 109 -31.52 0.88 8.07
CA GLU A 109 -32.58 0.14 7.36
C GLU A 109 -32.51 -1.36 7.62
N TYR A 110 -31.30 -1.94 7.61
CA TYR A 110 -31.12 -3.39 7.68
C TYR A 110 -30.65 -3.87 9.05
N GLY A 111 -30.03 -3.01 9.86
CA GLY A 111 -29.49 -3.38 11.17
C GLY A 111 -28.34 -4.38 11.11
N CYS A 112 -27.76 -4.59 9.93
CA CYS A 112 -26.62 -5.49 9.74
C CYS A 112 -25.34 -4.93 10.38
N GLU A 113 -24.35 -5.80 10.58
CA GLU A 113 -23.08 -5.39 11.14
C GLU A 113 -22.21 -4.71 10.08
N ILE A 114 -21.55 -3.61 10.44
CA ILE A 114 -20.70 -2.85 9.54
C ILE A 114 -19.29 -2.79 10.11
N ILE A 115 -18.33 -3.25 9.32
CA ILE A 115 -16.91 -3.16 9.58
C ILE A 115 -16.34 -2.09 8.63
N PHE A 116 -15.55 -1.16 9.18
CA PHE A 116 -14.80 -0.24 8.32
C PHE A 116 -13.41 -0.79 8.06
N ARG A 117 -13.01 -0.85 6.79
CA ARG A 117 -11.63 -1.03 6.36
C ARG A 117 -11.06 0.34 6.06
N TYR A 118 -10.23 0.85 6.95
CA TYR A 118 -9.70 2.20 6.84
C TYR A 118 -8.41 2.21 6.00
N HIS A 119 -8.40 3.03 4.96
CA HIS A 119 -7.28 3.17 4.03
C HIS A 119 -6.64 4.56 4.11
N SER A 120 -6.25 4.97 5.27
CA SER A 120 -5.51 6.20 5.57
C SER A 120 -5.90 7.42 4.73
N ILE A 121 -6.46 8.43 5.32
CA ILE A 121 -6.77 9.68 4.61
C ILE A 121 -5.64 10.67 4.89
N THR A 122 -4.93 11.07 3.85
CA THR A 122 -3.82 12.01 3.95
C THR A 122 -4.30 13.39 4.40
N PRO A 123 -3.64 14.03 5.38
CA PRO A 123 -3.98 15.40 5.81
C PRO A 123 -3.87 16.41 4.67
N ALA A 124 -4.88 17.28 4.55
CA ALA A 124 -5.01 18.28 3.48
C ALA A 124 -3.82 19.24 3.36
N GLN A 125 -3.12 19.49 4.46
CA GLN A 125 -1.97 20.40 4.51
C GLN A 125 -0.86 20.06 3.51
N TYR A 126 -0.69 18.80 3.15
CA TYR A 126 0.32 18.35 2.18
C TYR A 126 -0.04 18.77 0.76
N PHE A 127 -1.33 18.77 0.42
CA PHE A 127 -1.80 19.10 -0.93
C PHE A 127 -1.99 20.59 -1.16
N ARG A 128 -2.32 21.36 -0.12
CA ARG A 128 -2.67 22.79 -0.22
C ARG A 128 -1.67 23.66 -1.00
N PRO A 129 -0.34 23.45 -0.92
CA PRO A 129 0.62 24.22 -1.71
C PRO A 129 0.56 23.96 -3.23
N PHE A 130 -0.06 22.86 -3.66
CA PHE A 130 -0.06 22.41 -5.06
C PHE A 130 -1.47 22.27 -5.64
N SER A 131 -2.45 21.82 -4.86
CA SER A 131 -3.81 21.57 -5.31
C SER A 131 -4.80 21.83 -4.18
N GLU A 132 -5.54 22.92 -4.28
CA GLU A 132 -6.62 23.26 -3.34
C GLU A 132 -7.76 22.24 -3.43
N ASP A 133 -8.06 21.74 -4.64
CA ASP A 133 -9.11 20.73 -4.85
C ASP A 133 -8.79 19.41 -4.11
N MET A 134 -7.56 18.88 -4.25
CA MET A 134 -7.14 17.70 -3.51
C MET A 134 -7.11 17.94 -1.99
N ALA A 135 -6.67 19.12 -1.56
CA ALA A 135 -6.69 19.50 -0.14
C ALA A 135 -8.12 19.51 0.42
N ASP A 136 -9.06 20.05 -0.33
CA ASP A 136 -10.47 20.08 0.03
C ASP A 136 -11.11 18.68 0.02
N GLN A 137 -10.77 17.83 -0.96
CA GLN A 137 -11.20 16.42 -0.99
C GLN A 137 -10.73 15.66 0.26
N CYS A 138 -9.45 15.78 0.62
CA CYS A 138 -8.92 15.18 1.84
C CYS A 138 -9.62 15.73 3.10
N SER A 139 -9.85 17.04 3.16
CA SER A 139 -10.57 17.67 4.27
C SER A 139 -12.00 17.18 4.41
N ARG A 140 -12.71 17.01 3.28
CA ARG A 140 -14.06 16.44 3.27
C ARG A 140 -14.04 14.98 3.68
N GLY A 141 -13.10 14.19 3.16
CA GLY A 141 -12.97 12.76 3.52
C GLY A 141 -12.73 12.56 5.03
N LEU A 142 -11.88 13.37 5.66
CA LEU A 142 -11.69 13.32 7.11
C LEU A 142 -12.98 13.70 7.88
N LYS A 143 -13.72 14.71 7.44
CA LYS A 143 -15.00 15.08 8.04
C LYS A 143 -16.07 13.99 7.85
N GLU A 144 -16.12 13.36 6.69
CA GLU A 144 -16.98 12.21 6.44
C GLU A 144 -16.64 11.05 7.37
N ALA A 145 -15.36 10.70 7.49
CA ALA A 145 -14.89 9.68 8.40
C ALA A 145 -15.30 9.97 9.84
N GLU A 146 -15.12 11.20 10.32
CA GLU A 146 -15.55 11.63 11.66
C GLU A 146 -17.07 11.55 11.84
N ALA A 147 -17.86 11.92 10.82
CA ALA A 147 -19.31 11.94 10.87
C ALA A 147 -19.94 10.55 11.03
N ILE A 148 -19.25 9.48 10.62
CA ILE A 148 -19.75 8.10 10.68
C ILE A 148 -19.03 7.25 11.75
N ARG A 149 -18.29 7.85 12.67
CA ARG A 149 -17.49 7.17 13.69
C ARG A 149 -18.29 6.28 14.65
N ASP A 150 -19.59 6.49 14.75
CA ASP A 150 -20.53 5.75 15.60
C ASP A 150 -21.20 4.56 14.90
N ILE A 151 -20.95 4.37 13.59
CA ILE A 151 -21.61 3.35 12.78
C ILE A 151 -20.93 1.97 12.88
N PRO A 152 -19.58 1.87 12.79
CA PRO A 152 -18.94 0.56 12.70
C PRO A 152 -19.02 -0.21 14.01
N THR A 153 -19.25 -1.51 13.88
CA THR A 153 -19.09 -2.48 14.97
C THR A 153 -17.62 -2.65 15.30
N GLU A 154 -16.78 -2.64 14.27
CA GLU A 154 -15.33 -2.74 14.37
C GLU A 154 -14.67 -2.00 13.20
N VAL A 155 -13.41 -1.56 13.39
CA VAL A 155 -12.58 -1.00 12.33
C VAL A 155 -11.33 -1.84 12.12
N LEU A 156 -11.02 -2.15 10.86
CA LEU A 156 -9.78 -2.78 10.44
C LEU A 156 -8.86 -1.67 9.92
N ALA A 157 -7.91 -1.24 10.73
CA ALA A 157 -6.90 -0.24 10.39
C ALA A 157 -5.64 -0.91 9.80
N LEU A 158 -4.92 -0.23 8.90
CA LEU A 158 -3.72 -0.79 8.28
C LEU A 158 -2.53 -0.82 9.26
N SER A 159 -2.49 0.13 10.21
CA SER A 159 -1.37 0.36 11.12
C SER A 159 -1.81 0.96 12.46
N ASP A 160 -0.88 1.02 13.40
CA ASP A 160 -1.08 1.76 14.66
C ASP A 160 -1.16 3.28 14.43
N HIS A 161 -0.49 3.77 13.39
CA HIS A 161 -0.62 5.16 12.95
C HIS A 161 -2.09 5.48 12.58
N ASP A 162 -2.71 4.67 11.75
CA ASP A 162 -4.13 4.78 11.39
C ASP A 162 -5.06 4.66 12.59
N ARG A 163 -4.76 3.71 13.50
CA ARG A 163 -5.54 3.54 14.74
C ARG A 163 -5.52 4.82 15.58
N LYS A 164 -4.37 5.47 15.71
CA LYS A 164 -4.23 6.75 16.41
C LYS A 164 -5.03 7.86 15.73
N GLN A 165 -4.99 7.93 14.40
CA GLN A 165 -5.77 8.89 13.62
C GLN A 165 -7.28 8.68 13.86
N LEU A 166 -7.79 7.45 13.77
CA LEU A 166 -9.19 7.10 14.05
C LEU A 166 -9.59 7.45 15.49
N ARG A 167 -8.74 7.15 16.47
CA ARG A 167 -8.99 7.55 17.87
C ARG A 167 -9.08 9.05 18.06
N SER A 168 -8.26 9.83 17.35
CA SER A 168 -8.32 11.30 17.38
C SER A 168 -9.61 11.85 16.76
N MET A 169 -10.23 11.13 15.81
CA MET A 169 -11.56 11.43 15.24
C MET A 169 -12.73 11.00 16.15
N GLY A 170 -12.45 10.36 17.31
CA GLY A 170 -13.47 9.97 18.29
C GLY A 170 -14.07 8.58 18.07
N TYR A 171 -13.47 7.70 17.30
CA TYR A 171 -13.89 6.30 17.21
C TYR A 171 -13.72 5.58 18.54
N THR A 172 -14.79 4.99 19.08
CA THR A 172 -14.80 4.27 20.37
C THR A 172 -14.91 2.74 20.21
N CYS A 173 -15.39 2.27 19.07
CA CYS A 173 -15.50 0.84 18.77
C CYS A 173 -14.12 0.14 18.80
N PRO A 174 -14.04 -1.20 18.85
CA PRO A 174 -12.80 -1.93 18.64
C PRO A 174 -12.11 -1.54 17.33
N ILE A 175 -10.79 -1.37 17.37
CA ILE A 175 -9.95 -1.12 16.18
C ILE A 175 -8.86 -2.17 16.16
N MET A 176 -8.96 -3.10 15.22
CA MET A 176 -7.94 -4.10 14.96
C MET A 176 -6.92 -3.56 13.96
N ILE A 177 -5.64 -3.82 14.18
CA ILE A 177 -4.61 -3.61 13.17
C ILE A 177 -4.57 -4.85 12.27
N LEU A 178 -4.95 -4.65 11.03
CA LEU A 178 -4.90 -5.66 9.98
C LEU A 178 -4.12 -5.07 8.80
N PRO A 179 -2.84 -5.40 8.62
CA PRO A 179 -2.07 -5.01 7.43
C PRO A 179 -2.81 -5.41 6.14
N PRO A 180 -2.51 -4.78 4.99
CA PRO A 180 -3.06 -5.23 3.71
C PRO A 180 -2.77 -6.71 3.49
N LEU A 181 -3.75 -7.46 3.01
CA LEU A 181 -3.53 -8.85 2.65
C LEU A 181 -2.73 -8.92 1.35
N VAL A 182 -1.51 -9.44 1.43
CA VAL A 182 -0.60 -9.51 0.29
C VAL A 182 -0.62 -10.89 -0.33
N SER A 183 -0.74 -10.96 -1.67
CA SER A 183 -0.55 -12.19 -2.46
C SER A 183 0.79 -12.13 -3.18
N LEU A 184 1.83 -12.70 -2.59
CA LEU A 184 3.16 -12.69 -3.20
C LEU A 184 3.28 -13.56 -4.46
N ALA A 185 2.31 -14.42 -4.75
CA ALA A 185 2.29 -15.15 -6.02
C ALA A 185 2.27 -14.23 -7.24
N GLU A 186 1.63 -13.05 -7.10
CA GLU A 186 1.59 -12.05 -8.17
C GLU A 186 2.96 -11.37 -8.39
N TYR A 187 3.80 -11.30 -7.36
CA TYR A 187 5.14 -10.70 -7.43
C TYR A 187 6.21 -11.65 -8.00
N SER A 188 5.85 -12.91 -8.30
CA SER A 188 6.77 -13.92 -8.84
C SER A 188 6.78 -14.00 -10.36
N ILE A 189 6.16 -13.02 -11.06
CA ILE A 189 6.22 -12.97 -12.52
C ILE A 189 7.58 -12.47 -13.02
N GLU A 190 7.89 -12.80 -14.27
CA GLU A 190 9.13 -12.37 -14.90
C GLU A 190 9.20 -10.85 -15.09
N PRO A 191 10.33 -10.21 -14.76
CA PRO A 191 10.54 -8.79 -14.99
C PRO A 191 10.55 -8.48 -16.48
N ALA A 192 10.18 -7.25 -16.86
CA ALA A 192 10.18 -6.81 -18.24
C ALA A 192 11.61 -6.79 -18.84
N PRO A 193 11.89 -7.57 -19.91
CA PRO A 193 13.21 -7.60 -20.52
C PRO A 193 13.63 -6.26 -21.15
N SER A 194 12.68 -5.42 -21.54
CA SER A 194 12.93 -4.07 -22.08
C SER A 194 13.67 -3.19 -21.08
N VAL A 195 13.21 -3.13 -19.84
CA VAL A 195 13.81 -2.35 -18.77
C VAL A 195 15.20 -2.89 -18.41
N LEU A 196 15.35 -4.22 -18.30
CA LEU A 196 16.64 -4.85 -17.98
C LEU A 196 17.68 -4.65 -19.10
N LYS A 197 17.24 -4.54 -20.35
CA LYS A 197 18.11 -4.25 -21.50
C LYS A 197 18.54 -2.79 -21.51
N GLU A 198 17.63 -1.87 -21.20
CA GLU A 198 17.90 -0.42 -21.17
C GLU A 198 18.79 -0.05 -19.97
N TYR A 199 18.53 -0.67 -18.83
CA TYR A 199 19.25 -0.46 -17.58
C TYR A 199 19.85 -1.77 -17.07
N PRO A 200 20.98 -2.23 -17.64
CA PRO A 200 21.60 -3.47 -17.21
C PRO A 200 21.99 -3.43 -15.72
N PRO A 201 21.72 -4.50 -14.95
CA PRO A 201 22.12 -4.58 -13.54
C PRO A 201 23.63 -4.40 -13.37
N TYR A 202 24.04 -3.85 -12.23
CA TYR A 202 25.46 -3.69 -11.83
C TYR A 202 26.31 -2.76 -12.72
N THR A 203 25.70 -1.97 -13.58
CA THR A 203 26.43 -0.99 -14.41
C THR A 203 26.55 0.37 -13.76
N HIS A 204 25.60 0.73 -12.91
CA HIS A 204 25.50 2.00 -12.20
C HIS A 204 24.89 1.73 -10.83
N THR A 205 25.12 2.64 -9.88
CA THR A 205 24.34 2.65 -8.64
C THR A 205 22.94 3.18 -8.92
N ASN A 206 21.92 2.38 -8.63
CA ASN A 206 20.52 2.69 -8.91
C ASN A 206 19.75 2.89 -7.60
N LEU A 207 19.38 4.12 -7.29
CA LEU A 207 18.46 4.46 -6.22
C LEU A 207 17.03 4.35 -6.75
N LEU A 208 16.13 3.74 -5.99
CA LEU A 208 14.76 3.50 -6.40
C LEU A 208 13.75 4.08 -5.41
N TYR A 209 12.73 4.71 -5.94
CA TYR A 209 11.45 4.98 -5.30
C TYR A 209 10.33 4.43 -6.16
N VAL A 210 9.33 3.79 -5.53
CA VAL A 210 8.10 3.34 -6.19
C VAL A 210 6.90 3.88 -5.43
N GLY A 211 5.99 4.54 -6.15
CA GLY A 211 4.77 5.11 -5.59
C GLY A 211 4.26 6.30 -6.39
N GLN A 212 3.07 6.76 -6.07
CA GLN A 212 2.51 7.98 -6.67
C GLN A 212 3.41 9.19 -6.34
N MET A 213 3.63 10.06 -7.30
CA MET A 213 4.39 11.30 -7.10
C MET A 213 3.46 12.39 -6.59
N ILE A 214 3.20 12.38 -5.30
CA ILE A 214 2.29 13.29 -4.60
C ILE A 214 3.00 13.96 -3.43
N PRO A 215 2.56 15.15 -2.98
CA PRO A 215 3.35 16.03 -2.12
C PRO A 215 3.85 15.43 -0.81
N HIS A 216 3.05 14.62 -0.12
CA HIS A 216 3.48 14.00 1.15
C HIS A 216 4.55 12.91 0.99
N LYS A 217 4.81 12.45 -0.26
CA LYS A 217 5.89 11.51 -0.57
C LYS A 217 7.26 12.19 -0.65
N ARG A 218 7.30 13.53 -0.69
CA ARG A 218 8.52 14.34 -0.63
C ARG A 218 9.57 13.94 -1.66
N ILE A 219 9.13 13.83 -2.93
CA ILE A 219 10.02 13.43 -4.03
C ILE A 219 11.16 14.42 -4.22
N GLU A 220 10.94 15.71 -3.96
CA GLU A 220 12.01 16.73 -3.98
C GLU A 220 13.15 16.40 -3.00
N ARG A 221 12.85 15.80 -1.83
CA ARG A 221 13.91 15.38 -0.88
C ARG A 221 14.72 14.20 -1.41
N LEU A 222 14.09 13.31 -2.20
CA LEU A 222 14.83 12.25 -2.88
C LEU A 222 15.79 12.82 -3.93
N MET A 223 15.37 13.87 -4.64
CA MET A 223 16.22 14.56 -5.61
C MET A 223 17.37 15.31 -4.91
N GLU A 224 17.12 15.96 -3.76
CA GLU A 224 18.17 16.60 -2.94
C GLU A 224 19.18 15.59 -2.43
N LEU A 225 18.70 14.47 -1.91
CA LEU A 225 19.56 13.39 -1.46
C LEU A 225 20.40 12.82 -2.60
N TYR A 226 19.78 12.60 -3.75
CA TYR A 226 20.47 12.13 -4.95
C TYR A 226 21.57 13.12 -5.40
N ASP A 227 21.28 14.41 -5.37
CA ASP A 227 22.24 15.46 -5.70
C ASP A 227 23.50 15.39 -4.80
N VAL A 228 23.29 15.31 -3.49
CA VAL A 228 24.40 15.15 -2.52
C VAL A 228 25.13 13.83 -2.75
N TYR A 229 24.41 12.72 -2.99
CA TYR A 229 24.99 11.41 -3.24
C TYR A 229 25.89 11.42 -4.50
N CYS A 230 25.42 12.02 -5.59
CA CYS A 230 26.22 12.16 -6.82
C CYS A 230 27.48 12.98 -6.62
N HIS A 231 27.41 14.08 -5.87
CA HIS A 231 28.57 14.95 -5.66
C HIS A 231 29.59 14.38 -4.66
N THR A 232 29.17 13.52 -3.74
CA THR A 232 30.03 13.07 -2.64
C THR A 232 30.44 11.60 -2.74
N LYS A 233 29.67 10.75 -3.44
CA LYS A 233 29.83 9.29 -3.44
C LYS A 233 29.98 8.69 -4.84
N ASP A 234 28.99 8.90 -5.72
CA ASP A 234 28.96 8.24 -7.03
C ASP A 234 28.33 9.17 -8.09
N PRO A 235 29.17 9.87 -8.91
CA PRO A 235 28.69 10.80 -9.92
C PRO A 235 27.90 10.12 -11.07
N ASP A 236 28.05 8.81 -11.21
CA ASP A 236 27.37 8.02 -12.25
C ASP A 236 26.09 7.32 -11.74
N ALA A 237 25.69 7.57 -10.49
CA ALA A 237 24.46 7.04 -9.94
C ALA A 237 23.22 7.49 -10.73
N ARG A 238 22.12 6.75 -10.59
CA ARG A 238 20.79 7.06 -11.15
C ARG A 238 19.74 7.05 -10.07
N LEU A 239 18.73 7.91 -10.22
CA LEU A 239 17.53 7.91 -9.39
C LEU A 239 16.32 7.54 -10.25
N PHE A 240 15.69 6.42 -9.95
CA PHE A 240 14.45 5.99 -10.57
C PHE A 240 13.27 6.35 -9.66
N LEU A 241 12.35 7.16 -10.21
CA LEU A 241 11.09 7.57 -9.60
C LEU A 241 9.97 6.91 -10.40
N VAL A 242 9.49 5.77 -9.91
CA VAL A 242 8.55 4.89 -10.63
C VAL A 242 7.16 5.05 -10.05
N GLY A 243 6.19 5.48 -10.87
CA GLY A 243 4.80 5.58 -10.45
C GLY A 243 4.04 6.73 -11.09
N SER A 244 2.75 6.81 -10.81
CA SER A 244 1.86 7.79 -11.41
C SER A 244 2.24 9.23 -11.05
N ILE A 245 2.03 10.12 -12.03
CA ILE A 245 2.31 11.56 -11.97
C ILE A 245 1.05 12.40 -12.18
N SER A 246 -0.10 11.74 -12.35
CA SER A 246 -1.33 12.39 -12.82
C SER A 246 -2.22 12.93 -11.71
N GLU A 247 -2.01 12.52 -10.46
CA GLU A 247 -2.89 12.84 -9.34
C GLU A 247 -2.79 14.31 -8.92
N VAL A 248 -1.58 14.90 -8.99
CA VAL A 248 -1.31 16.31 -8.68
C VAL A 248 -0.37 16.89 -9.73
N PRO A 249 -0.89 17.30 -10.92
CA PRO A 249 -0.08 17.77 -12.04
C PRO A 249 0.82 18.97 -11.70
N GLU A 250 0.39 19.83 -10.78
CA GLU A 250 1.15 20.99 -10.31
C GLU A 250 2.41 20.56 -9.55
N TYR A 251 2.30 19.49 -8.75
CA TYR A 251 3.46 18.93 -8.06
C TYR A 251 4.44 18.28 -9.04
N TYR A 252 3.94 17.58 -10.05
CA TYR A 252 4.81 17.04 -11.11
C TYR A 252 5.56 18.16 -11.86
N THR A 253 4.86 19.24 -12.20
CA THR A 253 5.49 20.42 -12.84
C THR A 253 6.59 21.00 -11.94
N TYR A 254 6.31 21.14 -10.65
CA TYR A 254 7.31 21.57 -9.66
C TYR A 254 8.54 20.63 -9.63
N LEU A 255 8.35 19.31 -9.64
CA LEU A 255 9.44 18.33 -9.64
C LEU A 255 10.30 18.43 -10.91
N GLU A 256 9.68 18.62 -12.09
CA GLU A 256 10.39 18.81 -13.34
C GLU A 256 11.25 20.10 -13.35
N GLU A 257 10.71 21.19 -12.80
CA GLU A 257 11.46 22.44 -12.63
C GLU A 257 12.59 22.26 -11.61
N TYR A 258 12.34 21.54 -10.54
CA TYR A 258 13.33 21.26 -9.51
C TYR A 258 14.48 20.41 -10.04
N ARG A 259 14.22 19.35 -10.82
CA ARG A 259 15.23 18.54 -11.52
C ARG A 259 16.13 19.42 -12.40
N LYS A 260 15.51 20.30 -13.21
CA LYS A 260 16.26 21.25 -14.09
C LYS A 260 17.12 22.22 -13.28
N LYS A 261 16.60 22.72 -12.16
CA LYS A 261 17.34 23.62 -11.25
C LYS A 261 18.58 22.94 -10.66
N LEU A 262 18.50 21.66 -10.33
CA LEU A 262 19.64 20.85 -9.89
C LEU A 262 20.62 20.51 -11.02
N GLY A 263 20.26 20.76 -12.29
CA GLY A 263 21.11 20.52 -13.46
C GLY A 263 21.07 19.10 -14.02
N TYR A 264 20.16 18.24 -13.54
CA TYR A 264 20.07 16.84 -13.97
C TYR A 264 19.20 16.64 -15.21
N LYS A 265 19.64 15.69 -16.04
CA LYS A 265 18.93 15.23 -17.24
C LYS A 265 17.96 14.09 -16.91
N GLU A 266 17.07 13.78 -17.86
CA GLU A 266 16.07 12.72 -17.74
C GLU A 266 16.65 11.31 -17.62
N ASN A 267 17.89 11.09 -18.06
CA ASN A 267 18.60 9.82 -17.92
C ASN A 267 19.37 9.66 -16.59
N GLN A 268 19.32 10.67 -15.72
CA GLN A 268 19.96 10.68 -14.39
C GLN A 268 18.91 10.60 -13.29
N ILE A 269 17.88 11.46 -13.36
CA ILE A 269 16.66 11.37 -12.54
C ILE A 269 15.52 10.98 -13.49
N ILE A 270 15.14 9.71 -13.43
CA ILE A 270 14.18 9.09 -14.34
C ILE A 270 12.80 9.04 -13.68
N MET A 271 11.87 9.89 -14.13
CA MET A 271 10.47 9.87 -13.71
C MET A 271 9.68 9.07 -14.75
N THR A 272 9.34 7.82 -14.45
CA THR A 272 8.78 6.90 -15.45
C THR A 272 7.30 7.14 -15.76
N GLY A 273 6.58 7.79 -14.86
CA GLY A 273 5.12 7.73 -14.87
C GLY A 273 4.60 6.34 -14.47
N HIS A 274 3.34 6.07 -14.75
CA HIS A 274 2.74 4.76 -14.50
C HIS A 274 3.34 3.71 -15.46
N VAL A 275 3.81 2.60 -14.90
CA VAL A 275 4.42 1.49 -15.63
C VAL A 275 3.61 0.20 -15.46
N ALA A 276 3.79 -0.76 -16.36
CA ALA A 276 3.22 -2.09 -16.20
C ALA A 276 3.85 -2.82 -15.00
N PHE A 277 3.11 -3.76 -14.42
CA PHE A 277 3.54 -4.46 -13.20
C PHE A 277 4.87 -5.20 -13.36
N ASN A 278 5.10 -5.85 -14.51
CA ASN A 278 6.36 -6.51 -14.81
C ASN A 278 7.54 -5.53 -15.05
N GLU A 279 7.25 -4.30 -15.49
CA GLU A 279 8.25 -3.23 -15.58
C GLU A 279 8.62 -2.73 -14.18
N MET A 280 7.63 -2.55 -13.29
CA MET A 280 7.88 -2.20 -11.89
C MET A 280 8.80 -3.25 -11.22
N ILE A 281 8.55 -4.53 -11.45
CA ILE A 281 9.42 -5.61 -10.97
C ILE A 281 10.85 -5.46 -11.50
N ALA A 282 11.01 -5.10 -12.77
CA ALA A 282 12.34 -4.90 -13.34
C ALA A 282 13.10 -3.77 -12.67
N TYR A 283 12.43 -2.66 -12.30
CA TYR A 283 13.06 -1.57 -11.53
C TYR A 283 13.50 -2.04 -10.14
N TYR A 284 12.71 -2.84 -9.43
CA TYR A 284 13.17 -3.45 -8.17
C TYR A 284 14.40 -4.36 -8.38
N ARG A 285 14.46 -5.11 -9.50
CA ARG A 285 15.57 -6.03 -9.79
C ARG A 285 16.91 -5.34 -10.09
N ILE A 286 16.88 -4.12 -10.58
CA ILE A 286 18.09 -3.34 -10.89
C ILE A 286 18.51 -2.39 -9.75
N ALA A 287 17.67 -2.24 -8.73
CA ALA A 287 17.89 -1.29 -7.64
C ALA A 287 18.96 -1.77 -6.65
N ASP A 288 19.82 -0.86 -6.23
CA ASP A 288 20.82 -1.08 -5.16
C ASP A 288 20.28 -0.69 -3.78
N ALA A 289 19.42 0.33 -3.73
CA ALA A 289 18.69 0.73 -2.53
C ALA A 289 17.31 1.29 -2.89
N PHE A 290 16.33 1.02 -2.04
CA PHE A 290 15.01 1.67 -2.07
C PHE A 290 15.01 2.80 -1.06
N VAL A 291 14.63 4.00 -1.48
CA VAL A 291 14.65 5.19 -0.62
C VAL A 291 13.25 5.77 -0.49
N CYS A 292 12.80 5.97 0.75
CA CYS A 292 11.50 6.55 1.06
C CYS A 292 11.64 7.75 1.99
N MET A 293 11.27 8.94 1.51
CA MET A 293 11.32 10.19 2.29
C MET A 293 9.93 10.72 2.62
N SER A 294 8.91 9.86 2.52
CA SER A 294 7.51 10.22 2.82
C SER A 294 7.34 10.78 4.22
N GLU A 295 6.52 11.81 4.36
CA GLU A 295 6.10 12.34 5.67
C GLU A 295 4.79 11.73 6.17
N GLU A 296 4.06 11.06 5.29
CA GLU A 296 2.80 10.38 5.61
C GLU A 296 2.72 9.04 4.87
N GLU A 297 2.60 7.96 5.63
CA GLU A 297 2.38 6.59 5.13
C GLU A 297 1.37 5.90 6.03
N GLY A 298 0.29 5.40 5.43
CA GLY A 298 -0.69 4.57 6.16
C GLY A 298 -0.20 3.14 6.40
N PHE A 299 0.59 2.61 5.44
CA PHE A 299 1.26 1.32 5.55
C PHE A 299 2.60 1.29 4.79
N GLY A 300 2.62 1.71 3.52
CA GLY A 300 3.83 1.71 2.70
C GLY A 300 4.07 0.35 2.01
N MET A 301 3.16 -0.05 1.11
CA MET A 301 3.30 -1.31 0.35
C MET A 301 4.62 -1.41 -0.41
N ALA A 302 5.10 -0.31 -0.99
CA ALA A 302 6.36 -0.28 -1.71
C ALA A 302 7.58 -0.66 -0.85
N LEU A 303 7.53 -0.44 0.48
CA LEU A 303 8.54 -0.91 1.42
C LEU A 303 8.54 -2.45 1.48
N VAL A 304 7.34 -3.06 1.54
CA VAL A 304 7.19 -4.53 1.56
C VAL A 304 7.65 -5.14 0.25
N GLU A 305 7.33 -4.50 -0.86
CA GLU A 305 7.77 -4.90 -2.21
C GLU A 305 9.30 -4.84 -2.33
N ALA A 306 9.93 -3.73 -1.90
CA ALA A 306 11.39 -3.60 -1.90
C ALA A 306 12.05 -4.70 -1.04
N MET A 307 11.52 -4.95 0.17
CA MET A 307 11.98 -6.04 1.03
C MET A 307 11.84 -7.41 0.36
N PHE A 308 10.73 -7.65 -0.33
CA PHE A 308 10.48 -8.90 -1.07
C PHE A 308 11.48 -9.13 -2.21
N TYR A 309 11.84 -8.07 -2.93
CA TYR A 309 12.82 -8.14 -4.01
C TYR A 309 14.27 -8.04 -3.56
N HIS A 310 14.56 -8.15 -2.26
CA HIS A 310 15.89 -8.10 -1.66
C HIS A 310 16.60 -6.76 -1.89
N VAL A 311 15.83 -5.68 -2.01
CA VAL A 311 16.38 -4.32 -2.11
C VAL A 311 16.48 -3.73 -0.70
N PRO A 312 17.66 -3.32 -0.23
CA PRO A 312 17.78 -2.66 1.05
C PRO A 312 16.94 -1.40 1.11
N VAL A 313 16.14 -1.27 2.17
CA VAL A 313 15.26 -0.12 2.39
C VAL A 313 15.93 0.88 3.32
N VAL A 314 15.98 2.13 2.88
CA VAL A 314 16.38 3.30 3.68
C VAL A 314 15.20 4.27 3.68
N ALA A 315 14.59 4.50 4.84
CA ALA A 315 13.34 5.25 4.91
C ALA A 315 13.31 6.24 6.07
N TYR A 316 12.70 7.40 5.84
CA TYR A 316 12.45 8.40 6.88
C TYR A 316 11.43 7.88 7.89
N GLU A 317 11.70 8.14 9.18
CA GLU A 317 10.85 7.70 10.29
C GLU A 317 9.58 8.55 10.38
N SER A 318 8.52 8.14 9.66
CA SER A 318 7.24 8.85 9.61
C SER A 318 6.06 7.91 9.45
N GLY A 319 4.86 8.34 9.89
CA GLY A 319 3.63 7.57 9.73
C GLY A 319 3.77 6.12 10.19
N ALA A 320 3.38 5.18 9.34
CA ALA A 320 3.49 3.74 9.58
C ALA A 320 4.83 3.12 9.16
N VAL A 321 5.79 3.88 8.62
CA VAL A 321 7.08 3.35 8.15
C VAL A 321 7.81 2.52 9.21
N PRO A 322 7.95 2.98 10.49
CA PRO A 322 8.59 2.19 11.53
C PRO A 322 7.89 0.85 11.78
N GLU A 323 6.55 0.86 11.80
CA GLU A 323 5.73 -0.32 12.02
C GLU A 323 5.86 -1.30 10.86
N THR A 324 5.82 -0.81 9.62
CA THR A 324 5.95 -1.64 8.42
C THR A 324 7.32 -2.30 8.33
N LEU A 325 8.38 -1.57 8.60
CA LEU A 325 9.73 -2.14 8.64
C LEU A 325 9.93 -3.09 9.84
N GLY A 326 9.28 -2.83 10.98
CA GLY A 326 9.33 -3.73 12.14
C GLY A 326 10.75 -4.00 12.65
N GLY A 327 11.63 -3.00 12.60
CA GLY A 327 13.03 -3.11 12.98
C GLY A 327 13.96 -3.69 11.90
N SER A 328 13.44 -3.91 10.67
CA SER A 328 14.25 -4.25 9.49
C SER A 328 14.47 -3.02 8.63
N GLY A 329 15.41 -3.08 7.69
CA GLY A 329 15.78 -1.90 6.91
C GLY A 329 16.53 -0.84 7.75
N VAL A 330 16.64 0.37 7.23
CA VAL A 330 17.27 1.50 7.90
C VAL A 330 16.26 2.61 8.08
N LEU A 331 15.95 2.95 9.34
CA LEU A 331 15.13 4.10 9.69
C LEU A 331 16.00 5.34 9.88
N LEU A 332 15.61 6.43 9.24
CA LEU A 332 16.29 7.72 9.29
C LEU A 332 15.52 8.67 10.22
N PRO A 333 16.12 9.11 11.32
CA PRO A 333 15.51 10.11 12.22
C PRO A 333 15.67 11.55 11.68
N THR A 334 16.36 11.70 10.56
CA THR A 334 16.70 13.00 9.95
C THR A 334 16.39 13.02 8.47
N CYS A 335 16.17 14.21 7.93
CA CYS A 335 16.05 14.46 6.49
C CYS A 335 17.28 15.18 5.92
N LYS A 336 18.41 15.21 6.63
CA LYS A 336 19.62 15.88 6.14
C LYS A 336 20.31 15.05 5.06
N PRO A 337 20.41 15.57 3.83
CA PRO A 337 20.92 14.78 2.70
C PRO A 337 22.33 14.24 2.90
N ASP A 338 23.23 15.03 3.53
CA ASP A 338 24.61 14.61 3.79
C ASP A 338 24.69 13.38 4.72
N GLU A 339 23.93 13.40 5.82
CA GLU A 339 23.88 12.29 6.77
C GLU A 339 23.28 11.03 6.11
N ILE A 340 22.26 11.20 5.26
CA ILE A 340 21.60 10.10 4.56
C ILE A 340 22.50 9.53 3.47
N ALA A 341 23.27 10.36 2.74
CA ALA A 341 24.19 9.91 1.70
C ALA A 341 25.27 8.98 2.27
N GLU A 342 25.81 9.26 3.47
CA GLU A 342 26.74 8.36 4.17
C GLU A 342 26.10 7.00 4.50
N VAL A 343 24.87 7.02 5.01
CA VAL A 343 24.12 5.79 5.30
C VAL A 343 23.88 4.97 4.03
N LEU A 344 23.42 5.63 2.96
CA LEU A 344 23.18 4.97 1.66
C LEU A 344 24.45 4.33 1.11
N ASP A 345 25.56 5.05 1.13
CA ASP A 345 26.83 4.52 0.64
C ASP A 345 27.27 3.28 1.43
N SER A 346 27.13 3.32 2.74
CA SER A 346 27.39 2.16 3.61
C SER A 346 26.48 0.97 3.28
N VAL A 347 25.18 1.21 3.08
CA VAL A 347 24.20 0.17 2.74
C VAL A 347 24.50 -0.47 1.38
N ILE A 348 24.91 0.33 0.41
CA ILE A 348 25.16 -0.12 -0.97
C ILE A 348 26.52 -0.82 -1.08
N ARG A 349 27.59 -0.24 -0.50
CA ARG A 349 28.97 -0.67 -0.75
C ARG A 349 29.53 -1.64 0.29
N ASN A 350 28.89 -1.81 1.45
CA ASN A 350 29.33 -2.77 2.46
C ASN A 350 28.50 -4.07 2.36
N PRO A 351 29.07 -5.17 1.84
CA PRO A 351 28.35 -6.43 1.65
C PRO A 351 27.76 -7.00 2.93
N ALA A 352 28.48 -6.90 4.06
CA ALA A 352 28.01 -7.41 5.34
C ALA A 352 26.80 -6.63 5.88
N THR A 353 26.83 -5.30 5.77
CA THR A 353 25.70 -4.43 6.13
C THR A 353 24.49 -4.74 5.25
N ARG A 354 24.70 -4.83 3.93
CA ARG A 354 23.65 -5.16 2.96
C ARG A 354 23.00 -6.51 3.27
N GLU A 355 23.79 -7.56 3.47
CA GLU A 355 23.31 -8.91 3.77
C GLU A 355 22.50 -8.95 5.08
N GLN A 356 22.98 -8.26 6.11
CA GLN A 356 22.28 -8.18 7.39
C GLN A 356 20.90 -7.52 7.23
N ILE A 357 20.82 -6.40 6.48
CA ILE A 357 19.58 -5.68 6.22
C ILE A 357 18.61 -6.57 5.45
N ILE A 358 19.04 -7.17 4.34
CA ILE A 358 18.21 -8.04 3.50
C ILE A 358 17.69 -9.23 4.30
N THR A 359 18.54 -9.87 5.11
CA THR A 359 18.11 -10.98 5.96
C THR A 359 17.02 -10.58 6.97
N GLY A 360 17.16 -9.39 7.58
CA GLY A 360 16.13 -8.84 8.47
C GLY A 360 14.82 -8.56 7.72
N GLN A 361 14.92 -7.96 6.55
CA GLN A 361 13.78 -7.62 5.69
C GLN A 361 13.00 -8.87 5.24
N LEU A 362 13.69 -9.94 4.86
CA LEU A 362 13.03 -11.19 4.45
C LEU A 362 12.20 -11.80 5.59
N ARG A 363 12.74 -11.84 6.80
CA ARG A 363 11.98 -12.28 8.00
C ARG A 363 10.74 -11.39 8.23
N ARG A 364 10.87 -10.09 7.96
CA ARG A 364 9.74 -9.16 8.08
C ARG A 364 8.68 -9.45 7.03
N VAL A 365 9.07 -9.66 5.78
CA VAL A 365 8.14 -10.03 4.68
C VAL A 365 7.39 -11.32 5.02
N GLU A 366 8.08 -12.35 5.55
CA GLU A 366 7.45 -13.59 5.99
C GLU A 366 6.28 -13.34 6.95
N SER A 367 6.42 -12.37 7.87
CA SER A 367 5.35 -12.04 8.82
C SER A 367 4.07 -11.47 8.18
N PHE A 368 4.15 -10.90 6.98
CA PHE A 368 2.98 -10.44 6.21
C PHE A 368 2.35 -11.55 5.37
N ILE A 369 3.16 -12.54 4.95
CA ILE A 369 2.70 -13.69 4.17
C ILE A 369 2.05 -14.73 5.07
N GLU A 370 2.54 -14.86 6.30
CA GLU A 370 2.01 -15.82 7.25
C GLU A 370 0.49 -15.72 7.37
N SER A 371 -0.14 -16.84 7.58
CA SER A 371 -1.59 -16.95 7.72
C SER A 371 -2.18 -16.16 8.91
N LYS A 372 -1.35 -15.44 9.69
CA LYS A 372 -1.81 -14.71 10.88
C LYS A 372 -2.77 -13.58 10.56
N PRO A 373 -2.47 -12.60 9.68
CA PRO A 373 -3.43 -11.55 9.32
C PRO A 373 -4.72 -12.13 8.74
N ARG A 374 -4.62 -13.16 7.90
CA ARG A 374 -5.77 -13.84 7.30
C ARG A 374 -6.65 -14.52 8.37
N ARG A 375 -6.05 -15.25 9.32
CA ARG A 375 -6.77 -15.86 10.45
C ARG A 375 -7.41 -14.81 11.35
N GLU A 376 -6.76 -13.68 11.60
CA GLU A 376 -7.33 -12.61 12.41
C GLU A 376 -8.57 -12.01 11.75
N LEU A 377 -8.59 -11.80 10.43
CA LEU A 377 -9.78 -11.38 9.70
C LEU A 377 -10.94 -12.35 9.94
N ILE A 378 -10.72 -13.65 9.74
CA ILE A 378 -11.77 -14.67 9.94
C ILE A 378 -12.28 -14.67 11.39
N ARG A 379 -11.37 -14.58 12.38
CA ARG A 379 -11.77 -14.52 13.81
C ARG A 379 -12.66 -13.33 14.14
N VAL A 380 -12.36 -12.15 13.59
CA VAL A 380 -13.20 -10.96 13.77
C VAL A 380 -14.59 -11.22 13.23
N LEU A 381 -14.70 -11.70 12.00
CA LEU A 381 -15.99 -11.98 11.37
C LEU A 381 -16.82 -12.99 12.17
N GLU A 382 -16.20 -14.06 12.66
CA GLU A 382 -16.85 -15.07 13.51
C GLU A 382 -17.25 -14.51 14.88
N SER A 383 -16.49 -13.57 15.43
CA SER A 383 -16.79 -12.96 16.74
C SER A 383 -17.98 -12.01 16.67
N ILE A 384 -18.18 -11.34 15.56
CA ILE A 384 -19.29 -10.41 15.31
C ILE A 384 -20.60 -11.18 15.08
N GLN A 385 -20.53 -12.40 14.58
CA GLN A 385 -21.71 -13.23 14.31
C GLN A 385 -22.33 -13.86 15.59
N LYS A 386 -21.56 -13.93 16.68
CA LYS A 386 -22.02 -14.49 17.98
C LYS A 386 -22.84 -13.50 18.79
#